data_790f4b016948f32a644fe611291aa3e8
#
_entry.id   790f4b016948f32a644fe611291aa3e8
#
_cell.length_a   1.000
_cell.length_b   1.000
_cell.length_c   1.000
_cell.angle_alpha   90.00
_cell.angle_beta   90.00
_cell.angle_gamma   90.00
#
_symmetry.space_group_name_H-M   'P 1'
#
loop_
_entity.id
_entity.type
_entity.pdbx_description
1 polymer ?
#
loop_
_entity_poly.entity_id
_entity_poly.type
_entity_poly.pdbx_seq_one_letter_code
_entity_poly.pdbx_strand_id
1 'polypeptide(L)'
;MPDWEKRFRAPRVSLPDWAEDAPDRALFVSNATGTYELYAWDRATGAQRQATDRPNGTTDGVLTPNGRWIWWFSDTDGDEFGVWMRQPFAPDAVPSQGTAAQGGGPDEPAAPGLAPSYPAGLALGRDGTAVVGRSTDEDGSTVHVVRPGAAPQEIYRHRESAGVGDLSYDGTLIAIEHTEHGDAMHSAIRIVRLDGTPVAELDDTKGGTEELGLSVMGFAPVTGDNRLLVGHQRRGRWEPMVWDPDTGVETALAIDLPGDVGADWVPDGTALLVEHSYQARSELWRYDLASGELTRLDTPPGTISGATARPDGTVEFLWSSAAEAPQVRSTSGRVVLDPPGLRAPGSVPVDDIWVDGPGGRVHALVHKPAGEGPFPTVFDIHGGPTWHDSDAFAAGPAAWVDHGFAVVRVNYRGSTGYGRAWTDALKHRVGLIELEDIAAVRQWAVDSGLADPERLVLAGGSWGGYLTLLGLGTQPEAWALGLAAVPVADYVTAYHDEMEALKAMDRTLLGGTPEEVPERFEASSPLTYVDAVRAPVYISAGVNDPRCPIRQIDNYVERLARRGAPHEVYRYDAGHGSLVVEERIKQLRLEIEFAQRHLGQLPDPRGPRDSRDSRDLQAQPGSPTR
;
A
#
# COMPACT_ATOMS: atom_id res chain seq x y z
N MET A 1 6.53 11.02 -27.54
CA MET A 1 6.22 10.73 -26.12
C MET A 1 7.52 10.37 -25.45
N PRO A 2 7.93 11.03 -24.38
CA PRO A 2 9.15 10.75 -23.64
C PRO A 2 9.04 9.40 -22.89
N ASP A 3 10.18 8.79 -22.53
CA ASP A 3 10.19 7.44 -21.94
C ASP A 3 9.54 7.42 -20.56
N TRP A 4 9.69 8.48 -19.77
CA TRP A 4 9.03 8.54 -18.47
C TRP A 4 7.49 8.46 -18.57
N GLU A 5 6.86 9.14 -19.55
CA GLU A 5 5.40 9.01 -19.77
C GLU A 5 4.99 7.61 -20.28
N LYS A 6 5.84 6.99 -21.14
CA LYS A 6 5.60 5.64 -21.62
C LYS A 6 5.57 4.63 -20.46
N ARG A 7 6.39 4.83 -19.40
CA ARG A 7 6.39 3.96 -18.22
C ARG A 7 5.07 3.99 -17.46
N PHE A 8 4.37 5.13 -17.42
CA PHE A 8 3.03 5.22 -16.83
C PHE A 8 1.96 4.60 -17.71
N ARG A 9 2.03 4.83 -19.04
CA ARG A 9 1.01 4.36 -19.99
C ARG A 9 1.16 2.90 -20.39
N ALA A 10 2.33 2.31 -20.15
CA ALA A 10 2.52 0.90 -20.43
C ALA A 10 1.54 0.07 -19.61
N PRO A 11 0.79 -0.83 -20.24
CA PRO A 11 -0.10 -1.72 -19.52
C PRO A 11 0.66 -2.52 -18.47
N ARG A 12 0.12 -2.56 -17.26
CA ARG A 12 0.62 -3.34 -16.12
C ARG A 12 -0.45 -4.33 -15.71
N VAL A 13 -0.03 -5.40 -15.10
CA VAL A 13 -0.92 -6.41 -14.52
C VAL A 13 -0.46 -6.72 -13.11
N SER A 14 -1.41 -6.95 -12.20
CA SER A 14 -1.12 -7.56 -10.91
C SER A 14 -0.86 -9.05 -11.05
N LEU A 15 -0.37 -9.70 -9.99
CA LEU A 15 -0.42 -11.16 -9.90
C LEU A 15 -1.90 -11.58 -10.02
N PRO A 16 -2.25 -12.52 -10.94
CA PRO A 16 -3.61 -13.00 -11.01
C PRO A 16 -3.99 -13.82 -9.78
N ASP A 17 -5.11 -13.47 -9.16
CA ASP A 17 -5.77 -14.28 -8.16
C ASP A 17 -6.67 -15.32 -8.87
N TRP A 18 -6.59 -16.58 -8.47
CA TRP A 18 -7.30 -17.68 -9.12
C TRP A 18 -8.33 -18.33 -8.19
N ALA A 19 -9.45 -18.75 -8.77
CA ALA A 19 -10.51 -19.41 -8.02
C ALA A 19 -10.10 -20.82 -7.60
N GLU A 20 -10.14 -21.13 -6.32
CA GLU A 20 -9.62 -22.36 -5.72
C GLU A 20 -10.20 -23.65 -6.32
N ASP A 21 -11.52 -23.68 -6.56
CA ASP A 21 -12.23 -24.83 -7.15
C ASP A 21 -12.32 -24.73 -8.69
N ALA A 22 -11.83 -23.63 -9.30
CA ALA A 22 -11.81 -23.40 -10.73
C ALA A 22 -10.51 -22.69 -11.16
N PRO A 23 -9.34 -23.35 -11.03
CA PRO A 23 -8.03 -22.71 -11.14
C PRO A 23 -7.71 -22.11 -12.52
N ASP A 24 -8.50 -22.38 -13.53
CA ASP A 24 -8.42 -21.72 -14.85
C ASP A 24 -9.13 -20.36 -14.87
N ARG A 25 -9.87 -19.99 -13.85
CA ARG A 25 -10.50 -18.68 -13.72
C ARG A 25 -9.67 -17.80 -12.79
N ALA A 26 -9.25 -16.66 -13.30
CA ALA A 26 -8.42 -15.72 -12.56
C ALA A 26 -8.95 -14.29 -12.66
N LEU A 27 -8.65 -13.49 -11.66
CA LEU A 27 -8.91 -12.05 -11.60
C LEU A 27 -7.57 -11.33 -11.47
N PHE A 28 -7.40 -10.22 -12.16
CA PHE A 28 -6.22 -9.37 -12.02
C PHE A 28 -6.56 -7.89 -12.24
N VAL A 29 -5.71 -7.00 -11.76
CA VAL A 29 -5.81 -5.56 -11.98
C VAL A 29 -4.95 -5.18 -13.18
N SER A 30 -5.46 -4.28 -14.04
CA SER A 30 -4.67 -3.70 -15.13
C SER A 30 -5.11 -2.26 -15.44
N ASN A 31 -4.15 -1.47 -15.92
CA ASN A 31 -4.38 -0.12 -16.44
C ASN A 31 -4.45 -0.09 -17.99
N ALA A 32 -4.74 -1.19 -18.64
CA ALA A 32 -4.72 -1.31 -20.11
C ALA A 32 -5.63 -0.30 -20.83
N THR A 33 -6.70 0.15 -20.20
CA THR A 33 -7.63 1.16 -20.73
C THR A 33 -7.35 2.59 -20.27
N GLY A 34 -6.24 2.81 -19.55
CA GLY A 34 -5.86 4.12 -19.02
C GLY A 34 -6.30 4.37 -17.58
N THR A 35 -7.09 3.47 -17.01
CA THR A 35 -7.49 3.47 -15.59
C THR A 35 -7.25 2.08 -15.04
N TYR A 36 -6.85 1.98 -13.77
CA TYR A 36 -6.67 0.68 -13.11
C TYR A 36 -8.03 0.07 -12.80
N GLU A 37 -8.29 -1.11 -13.38
CA GLU A 37 -9.56 -1.82 -13.32
C GLU A 37 -9.34 -3.32 -13.13
N LEU A 38 -10.39 -4.02 -12.72
CA LEU A 38 -10.39 -5.48 -12.59
C LEU A 38 -10.64 -6.15 -13.95
N TYR A 39 -9.91 -7.23 -14.19
CA TYR A 39 -10.02 -8.07 -15.40
C TYR A 39 -10.22 -9.52 -15.03
N ALA A 40 -11.25 -10.14 -15.61
CA ALA A 40 -11.46 -11.58 -15.57
C ALA A 40 -10.65 -12.26 -16.66
N TRP A 41 -9.99 -13.36 -16.33
CA TRP A 41 -9.17 -14.14 -17.24
C TRP A 41 -9.53 -15.61 -17.17
N ASP A 42 -10.06 -16.17 -18.27
CA ASP A 42 -10.21 -17.61 -18.49
C ASP A 42 -8.90 -18.14 -19.09
N ARG A 43 -8.11 -18.82 -18.28
CA ARG A 43 -6.76 -19.29 -18.65
C ARG A 43 -6.82 -20.45 -19.64
N ALA A 44 -7.88 -21.29 -19.60
CA ALA A 44 -8.04 -22.42 -20.49
C ALA A 44 -8.27 -21.97 -21.94
N THR A 45 -9.00 -20.88 -22.12
CA THR A 45 -9.29 -20.30 -23.45
C THR A 45 -8.37 -19.13 -23.82
N GLY A 46 -7.70 -18.52 -22.84
CA GLY A 46 -6.94 -17.30 -22.99
C GLY A 46 -7.79 -16.03 -23.06
N ALA A 47 -9.11 -16.13 -22.92
CA ALA A 47 -10.01 -14.99 -23.01
C ALA A 47 -9.88 -14.07 -21.80
N GLN A 48 -9.78 -12.77 -22.06
CA GLN A 48 -9.75 -11.72 -21.04
C GLN A 48 -10.91 -10.74 -21.23
N ARG A 49 -11.46 -10.26 -20.12
CA ARG A 49 -12.54 -9.29 -20.10
C ARG A 49 -12.29 -8.26 -19.00
N GLN A 50 -12.41 -6.98 -19.32
CA GLN A 50 -12.51 -5.94 -18.30
C GLN A 50 -13.79 -6.16 -17.50
N ALA A 51 -13.67 -6.31 -16.19
CA ALA A 51 -14.78 -6.57 -15.28
C ALA A 51 -15.42 -5.29 -14.76
N THR A 52 -14.62 -4.28 -14.42
CA THR A 52 -15.08 -2.99 -13.93
C THR A 52 -14.70 -1.88 -14.91
N ASP A 53 -15.49 -0.79 -14.92
CA ASP A 53 -15.24 0.41 -15.75
C ASP A 53 -15.75 1.62 -14.96
N ARG A 54 -14.89 2.18 -14.10
CA ARG A 54 -15.22 3.27 -13.19
C ARG A 54 -14.40 4.51 -13.50
N PRO A 55 -14.96 5.72 -13.36
CA PRO A 55 -14.24 6.97 -13.63
C PRO A 55 -12.91 7.09 -12.87
N ASN A 56 -12.89 6.69 -11.61
CA ASN A 56 -11.71 6.74 -10.73
C ASN A 56 -11.05 5.36 -10.54
N GLY A 57 -11.49 4.32 -11.27
CA GLY A 57 -10.92 2.99 -11.22
C GLY A 57 -11.41 2.12 -10.05
N THR A 58 -11.00 0.85 -10.06
CA THR A 58 -11.23 -0.13 -8.99
C THR A 58 -10.12 -1.17 -8.99
N THR A 59 -9.55 -1.43 -7.82
CA THR A 59 -8.48 -2.42 -7.63
C THR A 59 -8.87 -3.55 -6.68
N ASP A 60 -9.90 -3.34 -5.86
CA ASP A 60 -10.33 -4.28 -4.85
C ASP A 60 -11.38 -5.24 -5.42
N GLY A 61 -10.97 -6.49 -5.60
CA GLY A 61 -11.86 -7.52 -6.10
C GLY A 61 -11.33 -8.92 -5.81
N VAL A 62 -12.25 -9.88 -5.70
CA VAL A 62 -11.97 -11.27 -5.36
C VAL A 62 -12.93 -12.20 -6.10
N LEU A 63 -12.46 -13.41 -6.42
CA LEU A 63 -13.30 -14.47 -6.98
C LEU A 63 -13.96 -15.29 -5.88
N THR A 64 -15.21 -15.74 -6.13
CA THR A 64 -15.75 -16.84 -5.31
C THR A 64 -14.92 -18.11 -5.55
N PRO A 65 -14.78 -19.02 -4.56
CA PRO A 65 -13.97 -20.24 -4.69
C PRO A 65 -14.33 -21.07 -5.95
N ASN A 66 -15.62 -21.13 -6.33
CA ASN A 66 -16.07 -21.82 -7.54
C ASN A 66 -15.87 -21.02 -8.85
N GLY A 67 -15.29 -19.83 -8.78
CA GLY A 67 -15.01 -18.95 -9.92
C GLY A 67 -16.23 -18.44 -10.67
N ARG A 68 -17.44 -18.48 -10.08
CA ARG A 68 -18.67 -18.06 -10.77
C ARG A 68 -18.92 -16.58 -10.69
N TRP A 69 -18.52 -15.93 -9.58
CA TRP A 69 -18.78 -14.54 -9.28
C TRP A 69 -17.48 -13.79 -9.01
N ILE A 70 -17.45 -12.55 -9.47
CA ILE A 70 -16.45 -11.54 -9.10
C ILE A 70 -17.15 -10.63 -8.09
N TRP A 71 -16.59 -10.51 -6.89
CA TRP A 71 -16.93 -9.48 -5.93
C TRP A 71 -15.95 -8.32 -6.09
N TRP A 72 -16.43 -7.10 -6.00
CA TRP A 72 -15.60 -5.90 -6.10
C TRP A 72 -16.14 -4.79 -5.23
N PHE A 73 -15.23 -3.95 -4.73
CA PHE A 73 -15.60 -2.86 -3.84
C PHE A 73 -15.94 -1.61 -4.64
N SER A 74 -17.09 -1.01 -4.34
CA SER A 74 -17.61 0.19 -4.98
C SER A 74 -17.64 1.33 -3.97
N ASP A 75 -16.63 2.17 -4.00
CA ASP A 75 -16.55 3.43 -3.27
C ASP A 75 -17.13 4.61 -4.07
N THR A 76 -17.10 5.81 -3.52
CA THR A 76 -17.49 7.05 -4.19
C THR A 76 -16.25 7.90 -4.45
N ASP A 77 -15.87 8.05 -5.72
CA ASP A 77 -14.80 8.95 -6.17
C ASP A 77 -13.45 8.77 -5.45
N GLY A 78 -13.16 7.53 -4.99
CA GLY A 78 -11.92 7.18 -4.32
C GLY A 78 -11.89 7.47 -2.82
N ASP A 79 -13.05 7.72 -2.19
CA ASP A 79 -13.18 7.99 -0.74
C ASP A 79 -13.03 6.73 0.13
N GLU A 80 -12.81 5.57 -0.48
CA GLU A 80 -12.66 4.27 0.18
C GLU A 80 -13.91 3.85 1.01
N PHE A 81 -15.02 4.59 0.92
CA PHE A 81 -16.25 4.33 1.66
C PHE A 81 -17.34 3.83 0.71
N GLY A 82 -17.75 2.56 0.86
CA GLY A 82 -18.61 1.95 -0.16
C GLY A 82 -19.24 0.63 0.25
N VAL A 83 -19.60 -0.13 -0.78
CA VAL A 83 -20.28 -1.43 -0.64
C VAL A 83 -19.64 -2.47 -1.56
N TRP A 84 -19.76 -3.73 -1.18
CA TRP A 84 -19.39 -4.85 -2.05
C TRP A 84 -20.48 -5.08 -3.10
N MET A 85 -20.05 -5.06 -4.37
CA MET A 85 -20.84 -5.40 -5.55
C MET A 85 -20.40 -6.75 -6.08
N ARG A 86 -21.23 -7.42 -6.88
CA ARG A 86 -20.83 -8.64 -7.58
C ARG A 86 -21.39 -8.70 -8.98
N GLN A 87 -20.69 -9.44 -9.83
CA GLN A 87 -21.09 -9.76 -11.21
C GLN A 87 -20.67 -11.18 -11.60
N PRO A 88 -21.31 -11.82 -12.59
CA PRO A 88 -20.86 -13.10 -13.12
C PRO A 88 -19.46 -13.01 -13.71
N PHE A 89 -18.63 -14.04 -13.48
CA PHE A 89 -17.30 -14.17 -14.10
C PHE A 89 -17.37 -14.17 -15.64
N ALA A 90 -18.26 -15.01 -16.22
CA ALA A 90 -18.57 -15.02 -17.62
C ALA A 90 -20.07 -14.73 -17.78
N PRO A 91 -20.48 -13.60 -18.37
CA PRO A 91 -21.84 -13.42 -18.81
C PRO A 91 -22.10 -14.44 -19.93
N ASP A 92 -23.27 -15.06 -19.94
CA ASP A 92 -23.67 -16.00 -20.97
C ASP A 92 -23.37 -15.41 -22.35
N ALA A 93 -22.49 -16.08 -23.10
CA ALA A 93 -21.92 -15.57 -24.33
C ALA A 93 -23.02 -15.37 -25.40
N VAL A 94 -23.35 -14.10 -25.63
CA VAL A 94 -23.93 -13.71 -26.91
C VAL A 94 -22.75 -13.42 -27.84
N PRO A 95 -22.53 -14.16 -28.92
CA PRO A 95 -21.45 -13.87 -29.86
C PRO A 95 -21.78 -12.58 -30.61
N SER A 96 -21.15 -11.48 -30.27
CA SER A 96 -21.11 -10.29 -31.12
C SER A 96 -19.74 -10.22 -31.78
N GLN A 97 -19.74 -10.43 -33.10
CA GLN A 97 -18.58 -10.17 -33.95
C GLN A 97 -18.20 -8.70 -33.84
N GLY A 98 -16.96 -8.44 -33.39
CA GLY A 98 -16.23 -7.24 -33.79
C GLY A 98 -16.16 -6.04 -32.86
N THR A 99 -16.44 -6.17 -31.57
CA THR A 99 -16.06 -5.14 -30.56
C THR A 99 -15.57 -5.82 -29.29
N ALA A 100 -14.56 -5.25 -28.63
CA ALA A 100 -14.17 -5.70 -27.29
C ALA A 100 -15.45 -5.77 -26.44
N ALA A 101 -15.70 -6.94 -25.85
CA ALA A 101 -16.92 -7.16 -25.07
C ALA A 101 -16.87 -6.26 -23.83
N GLN A 102 -17.53 -5.10 -23.91
CA GLN A 102 -17.90 -4.30 -22.76
C GLN A 102 -19.15 -4.93 -22.14
N GLY A 103 -19.08 -5.24 -20.84
CA GLY A 103 -20.24 -5.55 -20.04
C GLY A 103 -20.36 -7.02 -19.62
N GLY A 104 -20.07 -7.26 -18.33
CA GLY A 104 -20.63 -8.35 -17.54
C GLY A 104 -22.16 -8.24 -17.45
N GLY A 105 -22.83 -9.24 -16.86
CA GLY A 105 -24.21 -9.08 -16.42
C GLY A 105 -24.34 -7.86 -15.50
N PRO A 106 -25.56 -7.41 -15.20
CA PRO A 106 -25.75 -6.24 -14.35
C PRO A 106 -25.09 -6.46 -12.99
N ASP A 107 -24.32 -5.45 -12.54
CA ASP A 107 -23.79 -5.41 -11.19
C ASP A 107 -24.90 -5.39 -10.17
N GLU A 108 -24.81 -6.21 -9.14
CA GLU A 108 -25.77 -6.25 -8.04
C GLU A 108 -25.06 -6.16 -6.69
N PRO A 109 -25.70 -5.60 -5.64
CA PRO A 109 -25.13 -5.64 -4.30
C PRO A 109 -24.79 -7.07 -3.87
N ALA A 110 -23.55 -7.31 -3.48
CA ALA A 110 -23.06 -8.62 -3.08
C ALA A 110 -23.53 -8.99 -1.66
N ALA A 111 -23.68 -7.99 -0.80
CA ALA A 111 -24.15 -8.11 0.58
C ALA A 111 -25.37 -7.19 0.83
N PRO A 112 -26.54 -7.49 0.23
CA PRO A 112 -27.71 -6.64 0.36
C PRO A 112 -28.14 -6.52 1.82
N GLY A 113 -28.39 -5.28 2.27
CA GLY A 113 -28.75 -4.98 3.66
C GLY A 113 -27.58 -4.46 4.52
N LEU A 114 -26.35 -4.51 4.05
CA LEU A 114 -25.24 -3.79 4.66
C LEU A 114 -25.17 -2.37 4.09
N ALA A 115 -25.04 -1.39 4.97
CA ALA A 115 -24.81 0.02 4.60
C ALA A 115 -23.37 0.23 4.13
N PRO A 116 -23.03 1.33 3.44
CA PRO A 116 -21.67 1.68 3.11
C PRO A 116 -20.75 1.75 4.34
N SER A 117 -19.47 1.42 4.15
CA SER A 117 -18.45 1.43 5.20
C SER A 117 -17.06 1.42 4.56
N TYR A 118 -16.02 1.65 5.35
CA TYR A 118 -14.67 1.23 4.99
C TYR A 118 -14.59 -0.30 5.03
N PRO A 119 -13.88 -0.96 4.08
CA PRO A 119 -13.69 -2.40 4.09
C PRO A 119 -12.77 -2.82 5.25
N ALA A 120 -13.15 -3.86 5.98
CA ALA A 120 -12.36 -4.46 7.05
C ALA A 120 -12.24 -5.98 6.86
N GLY A 121 -11.85 -6.38 5.66
CA GLY A 121 -11.67 -7.78 5.26
C GLY A 121 -12.93 -8.41 4.66
N LEU A 122 -12.69 -9.43 3.84
CA LEU A 122 -13.72 -10.23 3.16
C LEU A 122 -13.23 -11.67 3.00
N ALA A 123 -14.04 -12.64 3.36
CA ALA A 123 -13.80 -14.04 3.07
C ALA A 123 -15.05 -14.69 2.43
N LEU A 124 -14.84 -15.50 1.40
CA LEU A 124 -15.91 -16.11 0.60
C LEU A 124 -15.90 -17.63 0.73
N GLY A 125 -17.00 -18.17 1.21
CA GLY A 125 -17.19 -19.62 1.39
C GLY A 125 -17.66 -20.34 0.12
N ARG A 126 -17.38 -21.63 0.05
CA ARG A 126 -17.75 -22.53 -1.05
C ARG A 126 -19.25 -22.75 -1.20
N ASP A 127 -19.99 -22.62 -0.11
CA ASP A 127 -21.44 -22.72 -0.05
C ASP A 127 -22.17 -21.41 -0.45
N GLY A 128 -21.41 -20.37 -0.76
CA GLY A 128 -21.90 -19.02 -1.09
C GLY A 128 -22.08 -18.12 0.14
N THR A 129 -21.69 -18.57 1.33
CA THR A 129 -21.56 -17.71 2.50
C THR A 129 -20.43 -16.71 2.29
N ALA A 130 -20.64 -15.47 2.70
CA ALA A 130 -19.59 -14.46 2.76
C ALA A 130 -19.46 -13.94 4.19
N VAL A 131 -18.24 -13.65 4.62
CA VAL A 131 -17.93 -12.97 5.87
C VAL A 131 -17.40 -11.60 5.52
N VAL A 132 -18.10 -10.55 5.94
CA VAL A 132 -17.82 -9.16 5.57
C VAL A 132 -17.44 -8.37 6.81
N GLY A 133 -16.21 -7.89 6.85
CA GLY A 133 -15.72 -6.92 7.82
C GLY A 133 -16.02 -5.50 7.36
N ARG A 134 -16.41 -4.65 8.30
CA ARG A 134 -16.80 -3.26 8.07
C ARG A 134 -16.25 -2.36 9.18
N SER A 135 -15.84 -1.16 8.82
CA SER A 135 -15.44 -0.13 9.78
C SER A 135 -16.19 1.19 9.48
N THR A 136 -16.70 1.83 10.53
CA THR A 136 -17.30 3.17 10.46
C THR A 136 -16.98 3.94 11.74
N ASP A 137 -17.02 5.28 11.67
CA ASP A 137 -16.80 6.14 12.84
C ASP A 137 -17.89 5.96 13.92
N GLU A 138 -19.12 5.58 13.51
CA GLU A 138 -20.23 5.42 14.43
C GLU A 138 -20.22 4.07 15.16
N ASP A 139 -20.01 2.99 14.38
CA ASP A 139 -20.13 1.60 14.88
C ASP A 139 -18.79 1.00 15.33
N GLY A 140 -17.67 1.59 14.92
CA GLY A 140 -16.35 0.95 15.00
C GLY A 140 -16.26 -0.19 13.99
N SER A 141 -15.57 -1.27 14.36
CA SER A 141 -15.42 -2.46 13.53
C SER A 141 -16.54 -3.46 13.79
N THR A 142 -17.13 -3.99 12.71
CA THR A 142 -18.18 -5.02 12.76
C THR A 142 -17.89 -6.13 11.76
N VAL A 143 -18.27 -7.37 12.11
CA VAL A 143 -18.18 -8.53 11.20
C VAL A 143 -19.56 -9.13 11.01
N HIS A 144 -19.91 -9.39 9.76
CA HIS A 144 -21.21 -9.89 9.36
C HIS A 144 -21.08 -11.17 8.53
N VAL A 145 -21.92 -12.16 8.82
CA VAL A 145 -22.12 -13.35 7.99
C VAL A 145 -23.30 -13.12 7.06
N VAL A 146 -23.04 -13.19 5.77
CA VAL A 146 -24.01 -13.00 4.68
C VAL A 146 -24.25 -14.35 4.00
N ARG A 147 -25.47 -14.87 4.07
CA ARG A 147 -25.86 -16.12 3.41
C ARG A 147 -26.80 -15.83 2.24
N PRO A 148 -26.74 -16.66 1.16
CA PRO A 148 -27.67 -16.50 0.05
C PRO A 148 -29.13 -16.46 0.50
N GLY A 149 -29.85 -15.40 0.13
CA GLY A 149 -31.29 -15.24 0.44
C GLY A 149 -31.64 -14.93 1.88
N ALA A 150 -30.66 -14.67 2.75
CA ALA A 150 -30.88 -14.28 4.13
C ALA A 150 -30.40 -12.84 4.39
N ALA A 151 -30.91 -12.22 5.45
CA ALA A 151 -30.40 -10.94 5.93
C ALA A 151 -28.99 -11.14 6.54
N PRO A 152 -28.08 -10.15 6.42
CA PRO A 152 -26.79 -10.18 7.09
C PRO A 152 -26.94 -10.35 8.60
N GLN A 153 -26.12 -11.22 9.19
CA GLN A 153 -26.07 -11.45 10.63
C GLN A 153 -24.78 -10.85 11.20
N GLU A 154 -24.90 -9.87 12.07
CA GLU A 154 -23.75 -9.35 12.82
C GLU A 154 -23.31 -10.40 13.87
N ILE A 155 -22.01 -10.72 13.87
CA ILE A 155 -21.41 -11.73 14.76
C ILE A 155 -20.30 -11.16 15.64
N TYR A 156 -19.81 -9.97 15.32
CA TYR A 156 -18.76 -9.28 16.08
C TYR A 156 -18.93 -7.77 15.97
N ARG A 157 -18.61 -7.07 17.06
CA ARG A 157 -18.56 -5.59 17.12
C ARG A 157 -17.57 -5.14 18.19
N HIS A 158 -16.72 -4.18 17.83
CA HIS A 158 -15.83 -3.50 18.79
C HIS A 158 -15.53 -2.07 18.31
N ARG A 159 -15.16 -1.18 19.22
CA ARG A 159 -14.79 0.21 18.86
C ARG A 159 -13.40 0.28 18.24
N GLU A 160 -12.45 -0.53 18.76
CA GLU A 160 -11.12 -0.61 18.21
C GLU A 160 -11.12 -1.39 16.90
N SER A 161 -10.00 -1.28 16.15
CA SER A 161 -9.86 -1.91 14.84
C SER A 161 -9.98 -3.42 14.93
N ALA A 162 -10.79 -3.99 14.05
CA ALA A 162 -10.86 -5.41 13.81
C ALA A 162 -11.26 -5.69 12.36
N GLY A 163 -10.84 -6.84 11.82
CA GLY A 163 -11.12 -7.23 10.45
C GLY A 163 -11.23 -8.74 10.29
N VAL A 164 -11.84 -9.16 9.20
CA VAL A 164 -11.89 -10.56 8.77
C VAL A 164 -10.53 -10.93 8.20
N GLY A 165 -9.83 -11.84 8.86
CA GLY A 165 -8.58 -12.41 8.36
C GLY A 165 -8.84 -13.52 7.36
N ASP A 166 -9.63 -14.52 7.73
CA ASP A 166 -9.94 -15.64 6.83
C ASP A 166 -11.17 -16.45 7.28
N LEU A 167 -11.67 -17.32 6.39
CA LEU A 167 -12.74 -18.31 6.64
C LEU A 167 -12.18 -19.71 6.39
N SER A 168 -12.34 -20.64 7.34
CA SER A 168 -11.86 -22.02 7.21
C SER A 168 -12.38 -22.68 5.93
N TYR A 169 -11.61 -23.64 5.41
CA TYR A 169 -11.89 -24.31 4.14
C TYR A 169 -13.29 -24.95 4.06
N ASP A 170 -13.78 -25.46 5.18
CA ASP A 170 -15.13 -26.02 5.32
C ASP A 170 -16.20 -24.98 5.65
N GLY A 171 -15.83 -23.71 5.80
CA GLY A 171 -16.72 -22.59 6.07
C GLY A 171 -17.30 -22.56 7.48
N THR A 172 -16.67 -23.19 8.47
CA THR A 172 -17.21 -23.31 9.84
C THR A 172 -16.59 -22.35 10.86
N LEU A 173 -15.36 -21.91 10.62
CA LEU A 173 -14.58 -21.02 11.50
C LEU A 173 -14.17 -19.75 10.78
N ILE A 174 -14.19 -18.64 11.50
CA ILE A 174 -13.74 -17.32 11.04
C ILE A 174 -12.58 -16.90 11.91
N ALA A 175 -11.47 -16.48 11.30
CA ALA A 175 -10.38 -15.79 11.96
C ALA A 175 -10.63 -14.27 11.89
N ILE A 176 -10.63 -13.61 13.04
CA ILE A 176 -10.77 -12.15 13.18
C ILE A 176 -9.47 -11.64 13.79
N GLU A 177 -8.79 -10.73 13.08
CA GLU A 177 -7.73 -9.91 13.67
C GLU A 177 -8.37 -8.74 14.43
N HIS A 178 -7.89 -8.45 15.63
CA HIS A 178 -8.45 -7.36 16.43
C HIS A 178 -7.42 -6.69 17.33
N THR A 179 -7.69 -5.44 17.69
CA THR A 179 -6.87 -4.62 18.58
C THR A 179 -7.67 -4.15 19.81
N GLU A 180 -8.53 -5.01 20.38
CA GLU A 180 -9.41 -4.69 21.52
C GLU A 180 -8.63 -4.16 22.74
N HIS A 181 -7.33 -4.48 22.85
CA HIS A 181 -6.41 -3.97 23.87
C HIS A 181 -5.96 -2.51 23.64
N GLY A 182 -6.27 -1.90 22.47
CA GLY A 182 -6.01 -0.48 22.16
C GLY A 182 -4.68 -0.20 21.42
N ASP A 183 -3.82 -1.19 21.18
CA ASP A 183 -2.61 -1.03 20.35
C ASP A 183 -2.91 -1.43 18.90
N ALA A 184 -3.10 -0.44 18.04
CA ALA A 184 -3.44 -0.65 16.63
C ALA A 184 -2.29 -1.22 15.78
N MET A 185 -1.07 -1.26 16.32
CA MET A 185 0.11 -1.78 15.61
C MET A 185 0.36 -3.28 15.86
N HIS A 186 -0.28 -3.87 16.87
CA HIS A 186 -0.04 -5.25 17.30
C HIS A 186 -1.37 -5.98 17.50
N SER A 187 -1.87 -6.64 16.47
CA SER A 187 -3.15 -7.35 16.53
C SER A 187 -3.06 -8.64 17.33
N ALA A 188 -4.19 -9.06 17.91
CA ALA A 188 -4.49 -10.41 18.37
C ALA A 188 -5.43 -11.12 17.38
N ILE A 189 -5.57 -12.43 17.51
CA ILE A 189 -6.41 -13.25 16.63
C ILE A 189 -7.46 -13.98 17.45
N ARG A 190 -8.74 -13.83 17.07
CA ARG A 190 -9.87 -14.57 17.64
C ARG A 190 -10.50 -15.47 16.59
N ILE A 191 -10.71 -16.74 16.95
CA ILE A 191 -11.45 -17.69 16.14
C ILE A 191 -12.88 -17.78 16.66
N VAL A 192 -13.84 -17.59 15.77
CA VAL A 192 -15.27 -17.68 16.08
C VAL A 192 -15.99 -18.59 15.09
N ARG A 193 -17.14 -19.12 15.51
CA ARG A 193 -18.08 -19.82 14.60
C ARG A 193 -18.90 -18.80 13.81
N LEU A 194 -19.61 -19.30 12.79
CA LEU A 194 -20.52 -18.49 11.96
C LEU A 194 -21.71 -17.85 12.73
N ASP A 195 -21.92 -18.20 13.98
CA ASP A 195 -22.92 -17.57 14.85
C ASP A 195 -22.31 -16.57 15.85
N GLY A 196 -20.98 -16.35 15.76
CA GLY A 196 -20.22 -15.47 16.65
C GLY A 196 -19.71 -16.15 17.93
N THR A 197 -20.01 -17.46 18.13
CA THR A 197 -19.53 -18.17 19.31
C THR A 197 -17.98 -18.28 19.30
N PRO A 198 -17.26 -17.75 20.31
CA PRO A 198 -15.81 -17.87 20.40
C PRO A 198 -15.36 -19.33 20.53
N VAL A 199 -14.28 -19.67 19.82
CA VAL A 199 -13.64 -21.00 19.85
C VAL A 199 -12.27 -20.93 20.51
N ALA A 200 -11.41 -20.02 20.03
CA ALA A 200 -10.05 -19.84 20.52
C ALA A 200 -9.59 -18.39 20.37
N GLU A 201 -8.54 -18.04 21.11
CA GLU A 201 -7.90 -16.72 21.01
C GLU A 201 -6.40 -16.87 21.15
N LEU A 202 -5.65 -16.19 20.28
CA LEU A 202 -4.21 -16.07 20.35
C LEU A 202 -3.86 -14.59 20.49
N ASP A 203 -3.15 -14.25 21.57
CA ASP A 203 -2.90 -12.86 21.94
C ASP A 203 -1.53 -12.74 22.63
N ASP A 204 -0.57 -12.23 21.90
CA ASP A 204 0.81 -12.03 22.33
C ASP A 204 1.01 -10.71 23.12
N THR A 205 -0.03 -9.89 23.25
CA THR A 205 -0.01 -8.66 24.06
C THR A 205 -0.26 -8.97 25.54
N LYS A 206 -0.87 -10.12 25.86
CA LYS A 206 -1.19 -10.54 27.24
C LYS A 206 0.00 -11.19 27.94
N GLY A 207 0.47 -10.59 29.01
CA GLY A 207 1.42 -11.20 29.96
C GLY A 207 2.90 -10.96 29.69
N GLY A 208 3.27 -10.17 28.70
CA GLY A 208 4.64 -9.78 28.38
C GLY A 208 4.99 -8.36 28.81
N THR A 209 6.28 -8.03 28.79
CA THR A 209 6.80 -6.65 28.88
C THR A 209 6.90 -6.00 27.51
N GLU A 210 6.63 -6.73 26.44
CA GLU A 210 6.69 -6.32 25.05
C GLU A 210 5.34 -6.58 24.37
N GLU A 211 4.86 -5.62 23.63
CA GLU A 211 3.70 -5.74 22.76
C GLU A 211 4.14 -6.41 21.47
N LEU A 212 3.55 -7.55 21.14
CA LEU A 212 3.89 -8.35 19.97
C LEU A 212 2.65 -8.57 19.11
N GLY A 213 2.77 -8.27 17.82
CA GLY A 213 1.69 -8.44 16.85
C GLY A 213 1.59 -9.85 16.29
N LEU A 214 0.36 -10.22 15.98
CA LEU A 214 -0.01 -11.41 15.22
C LEU A 214 -0.71 -11.00 13.93
N SER A 215 -0.63 -11.84 12.90
CA SER A 215 -1.35 -11.63 11.65
C SER A 215 -1.87 -12.95 11.10
N VAL A 216 -3.09 -12.96 10.58
CA VAL A 216 -3.68 -14.12 9.90
C VAL A 216 -3.07 -14.25 8.51
N MET A 217 -2.45 -15.39 8.22
CA MET A 217 -1.94 -15.70 6.88
C MET A 217 -2.86 -16.68 6.12
N GLY A 218 -3.77 -17.38 6.80
CA GLY A 218 -4.81 -18.19 6.19
C GLY A 218 -4.98 -19.57 6.84
N PHE A 219 -6.19 -20.11 6.76
CA PHE A 219 -6.47 -21.49 7.16
C PHE A 219 -5.88 -22.50 6.18
N ALA A 220 -5.59 -23.70 6.66
CA ALA A 220 -5.16 -24.80 5.79
C ALA A 220 -6.24 -25.09 4.72
N PRO A 221 -5.86 -25.20 3.42
CA PRO A 221 -6.81 -25.36 2.31
C PRO A 221 -7.30 -26.81 2.15
N VAL A 222 -7.61 -27.47 3.26
CA VAL A 222 -7.98 -28.90 3.30
C VAL A 222 -9.20 -29.12 4.20
N THR A 223 -10.19 -29.82 3.71
CA THR A 223 -11.40 -30.13 4.48
C THR A 223 -11.07 -30.84 5.79
N GLY A 224 -11.56 -30.28 6.91
CA GLY A 224 -11.37 -30.82 8.26
C GLY A 224 -10.01 -30.53 8.89
N ASP A 225 -9.19 -29.72 8.25
CA ASP A 225 -7.94 -29.18 8.80
C ASP A 225 -8.15 -27.71 9.17
N ASN A 226 -8.32 -27.42 10.46
CA ASN A 226 -8.58 -26.09 10.99
C ASN A 226 -7.29 -25.34 11.38
N ARG A 227 -6.11 -25.88 11.06
CA ARG A 227 -4.86 -25.19 11.35
C ARG A 227 -4.80 -23.84 10.62
N LEU A 228 -4.38 -22.82 11.34
CA LEU A 228 -4.19 -21.47 10.85
C LEU A 228 -2.70 -21.18 10.72
N LEU A 229 -2.29 -20.65 9.57
CA LEU A 229 -0.97 -20.05 9.40
C LEU A 229 -1.02 -18.63 9.96
N VAL A 230 -0.10 -18.33 10.86
CA VAL A 230 -0.06 -17.08 11.63
C VAL A 230 1.32 -16.46 11.53
N GLY A 231 1.38 -15.17 11.19
CA GLY A 231 2.57 -14.35 11.36
C GLY A 231 2.72 -13.89 12.81
N HIS A 232 3.95 -13.88 13.33
CA HIS A 232 4.26 -13.41 14.68
C HIS A 232 5.60 -12.66 14.74
N GLN A 233 5.80 -11.87 15.81
CA GLN A 233 7.01 -11.05 15.98
C GLN A 233 7.89 -11.51 17.16
N ARG A 234 7.69 -12.69 17.73
CA ARG A 234 8.30 -13.19 18.97
C ARG A 234 9.84 -13.22 18.98
N ARG A 235 10.47 -13.30 17.78
CA ARG A 235 11.94 -13.26 17.65
C ARG A 235 12.45 -11.92 17.11
N GLY A 236 11.64 -10.84 17.23
CA GLY A 236 12.01 -9.49 16.83
C GLY A 236 11.89 -9.22 15.34
N ARG A 237 11.17 -10.05 14.59
CA ARG A 237 10.87 -9.93 13.17
C ARG A 237 9.59 -10.69 12.84
N TRP A 238 8.99 -10.44 11.69
CA TRP A 238 7.86 -11.23 11.22
C TRP A 238 8.31 -12.63 10.78
N GLU A 239 7.63 -13.65 11.30
CA GLU A 239 7.87 -15.07 10.99
C GLU A 239 6.57 -15.86 11.04
N PRO A 240 6.40 -16.89 10.18
CA PRO A 240 5.23 -17.74 10.21
C PRO A 240 5.32 -18.85 11.28
N MET A 241 4.18 -19.18 11.85
CA MET A 241 3.95 -20.41 12.64
C MET A 241 2.61 -21.04 12.26
N VAL A 242 2.42 -22.30 12.58
CA VAL A 242 1.13 -22.99 12.44
C VAL A 242 0.47 -23.11 13.80
N TRP A 243 -0.74 -22.57 13.92
CA TRP A 243 -1.57 -22.68 15.12
C TRP A 243 -2.80 -23.56 14.86
N ASP A 244 -3.07 -24.50 15.75
CA ASP A 244 -4.28 -25.33 15.74
C ASP A 244 -5.26 -24.78 16.79
N PRO A 245 -6.34 -24.07 16.40
CA PRO A 245 -7.28 -23.50 17.34
C PRO A 245 -8.16 -24.54 18.07
N ASP A 246 -8.29 -25.75 17.55
CA ASP A 246 -9.06 -26.83 18.20
C ASP A 246 -8.32 -27.42 19.42
N THR A 247 -6.99 -27.45 19.34
CA THR A 247 -6.13 -28.04 20.41
C THR A 247 -5.33 -26.98 21.17
N GLY A 248 -5.22 -25.76 20.63
CA GLY A 248 -4.36 -24.69 21.14
C GLY A 248 -2.86 -24.92 20.87
N VAL A 249 -2.49 -25.90 20.07
CA VAL A 249 -1.08 -26.22 19.78
C VAL A 249 -0.52 -25.21 18.78
N GLU A 250 0.61 -24.60 19.16
CA GLU A 250 1.41 -23.73 18.31
C GLU A 250 2.66 -24.49 17.84
N THR A 251 2.88 -24.52 16.54
CA THR A 251 4.04 -25.18 15.91
C THR A 251 4.93 -24.15 15.26
N ALA A 252 6.09 -23.90 15.89
CA ALA A 252 7.13 -23.06 15.30
C ALA A 252 7.73 -23.74 14.07
N LEU A 253 7.97 -22.97 13.01
CA LEU A 253 8.60 -23.45 11.79
C LEU A 253 10.13 -23.25 11.86
N ALA A 254 10.88 -24.24 11.39
CA ALA A 254 12.35 -24.19 11.37
C ALA A 254 12.86 -23.36 10.17
N ILE A 255 12.49 -22.08 10.12
CA ILE A 255 12.90 -21.14 9.08
C ILE A 255 13.95 -20.19 9.68
N ASP A 256 15.22 -20.39 9.31
CA ASP A 256 16.34 -19.56 9.77
C ASP A 256 16.84 -18.66 8.63
N LEU A 257 16.02 -17.66 8.27
CA LEU A 257 16.32 -16.63 7.28
C LEU A 257 16.38 -15.26 7.99
N PRO A 258 17.29 -14.35 7.62
CA PRO A 258 17.32 -12.99 8.17
C PRO A 258 16.16 -12.16 7.59
N GLY A 259 15.77 -11.05 8.27
CA GLY A 259 14.69 -10.17 7.80
C GLY A 259 13.30 -10.76 8.04
N ASP A 260 12.31 -10.24 7.32
CA ASP A 260 10.92 -10.65 7.48
C ASP A 260 10.58 -11.84 6.57
N VAL A 261 9.78 -12.76 7.10
CA VAL A 261 9.34 -13.98 6.42
C VAL A 261 7.81 -14.04 6.46
N GLY A 262 7.19 -14.02 5.28
CA GLY A 262 5.79 -14.36 5.08
C GLY A 262 5.63 -15.79 4.55
N ALA A 263 4.43 -16.33 4.61
CA ALA A 263 4.16 -17.62 4.00
C ALA A 263 2.69 -17.76 3.62
N ASP A 264 2.42 -18.67 2.66
CA ASP A 264 1.10 -19.08 2.24
C ASP A 264 1.05 -20.61 2.08
N TRP A 265 -0.14 -21.19 2.21
CA TRP A 265 -0.32 -22.62 2.01
C TRP A 265 -0.15 -23.00 0.53
N VAL A 266 0.51 -24.13 0.26
CA VAL A 266 0.31 -24.78 -1.04
C VAL A 266 -1.08 -25.43 -1.08
N PRO A 267 -1.73 -25.57 -2.25
CA PRO A 267 -3.14 -25.98 -2.35
C PRO A 267 -3.49 -27.34 -1.74
N ASP A 268 -2.53 -28.25 -1.56
CA ASP A 268 -2.74 -29.57 -0.93
C ASP A 268 -2.46 -29.59 0.58
N GLY A 269 -2.08 -28.46 1.18
CA GLY A 269 -1.81 -28.31 2.61
C GLY A 269 -0.56 -29.04 3.12
N THR A 270 0.29 -29.57 2.23
CA THR A 270 1.49 -30.35 2.61
C THR A 270 2.73 -29.51 2.84
N ALA A 271 2.76 -28.30 2.31
CA ALA A 271 3.89 -27.40 2.39
C ALA A 271 3.44 -25.94 2.44
N LEU A 272 4.40 -25.03 2.63
CA LEU A 272 4.20 -23.60 2.55
C LEU A 272 5.06 -23.02 1.42
N LEU A 273 4.49 -22.07 0.70
CA LEU A 273 5.23 -21.12 -0.12
C LEU A 273 5.69 -20.00 0.80
N VAL A 274 6.99 -19.81 0.91
CA VAL A 274 7.60 -18.84 1.82
C VAL A 274 8.14 -17.66 1.02
N GLU A 275 7.71 -16.47 1.39
CA GLU A 275 8.22 -15.20 0.88
C GLU A 275 9.22 -14.63 1.89
N HIS A 276 10.46 -14.46 1.47
CA HIS A 276 11.52 -13.92 2.28
C HIS A 276 11.92 -12.54 1.80
N SER A 277 11.80 -11.53 2.67
CA SER A 277 12.16 -10.14 2.39
C SER A 277 13.36 -9.71 3.23
N TYR A 278 14.45 -9.30 2.56
CA TYR A 278 15.67 -8.87 3.22
C TYR A 278 16.43 -7.83 2.39
N GLN A 279 16.81 -6.73 3.04
CA GLN A 279 17.62 -5.67 2.43
C GLN A 279 17.04 -5.19 1.08
N ALA A 280 15.76 -4.83 1.09
CA ALA A 280 15.03 -4.30 -0.07
C ALA A 280 14.91 -5.24 -1.28
N ARG A 281 15.05 -6.55 -1.08
CA ARG A 281 14.84 -7.60 -2.08
C ARG A 281 14.06 -8.76 -1.52
N SER A 282 13.48 -9.58 -2.38
CA SER A 282 12.72 -10.74 -1.94
C SER A 282 13.06 -12.00 -2.75
N GLU A 283 12.86 -13.14 -2.10
CA GLU A 283 13.10 -14.48 -2.61
C GLU A 283 11.94 -15.39 -2.26
N LEU A 284 11.77 -16.47 -3.01
CA LEU A 284 10.78 -17.51 -2.72
C LEU A 284 11.45 -18.81 -2.26
N TRP A 285 10.80 -19.47 -1.31
CA TRP A 285 11.21 -20.78 -0.78
C TRP A 285 9.98 -21.69 -0.65
N ARG A 286 10.19 -22.99 -0.59
CA ARG A 286 9.20 -23.98 -0.25
C ARG A 286 9.60 -24.63 1.06
N TYR A 287 8.69 -24.64 2.03
CA TYR A 287 8.87 -25.32 3.32
C TYR A 287 7.97 -26.55 3.37
N ASP A 288 8.54 -27.75 3.46
CA ASP A 288 7.81 -29.02 3.58
C ASP A 288 7.46 -29.28 5.05
N LEU A 289 6.17 -29.38 5.35
CA LEU A 289 5.68 -29.50 6.73
C LEU A 289 6.02 -30.82 7.40
N ALA A 290 6.17 -31.92 6.63
CA ALA A 290 6.45 -33.23 7.17
C ALA A 290 7.94 -33.43 7.51
N SER A 291 8.83 -32.95 6.65
CA SER A 291 10.28 -33.08 6.82
C SER A 291 10.94 -31.89 7.50
N GLY A 292 10.30 -30.69 7.46
CA GLY A 292 10.90 -29.43 7.86
C GLY A 292 11.95 -28.91 6.89
N GLU A 293 12.02 -29.46 5.67
CA GLU A 293 12.98 -29.02 4.66
C GLU A 293 12.56 -27.68 4.05
N LEU A 294 13.51 -26.73 4.03
CA LEU A 294 13.37 -25.42 3.37
C LEU A 294 14.18 -25.40 2.08
N THR A 295 13.52 -25.32 0.93
CA THR A 295 14.14 -25.34 -0.40
C THR A 295 13.94 -24.02 -1.12
N ARG A 296 15.03 -23.37 -1.56
CA ARG A 296 14.95 -22.13 -2.33
C ARG A 296 14.40 -22.38 -3.74
N LEU A 297 13.46 -21.53 -4.18
CA LEU A 297 12.97 -21.51 -5.55
C LEU A 297 13.84 -20.59 -6.42
N ASP A 298 14.00 -20.96 -7.68
CA ASP A 298 14.79 -20.15 -8.64
C ASP A 298 13.97 -18.93 -9.09
N THR A 299 14.38 -17.75 -8.61
CA THR A 299 13.78 -16.47 -8.94
C THR A 299 14.85 -15.45 -9.32
N PRO A 300 14.59 -14.52 -10.26
CA PRO A 300 15.54 -13.49 -10.61
C PRO A 300 15.80 -12.54 -9.43
N PRO A 301 16.98 -11.89 -9.34
CA PRO A 301 17.24 -10.83 -8.38
C PRO A 301 16.28 -9.65 -8.57
N GLY A 302 15.82 -9.06 -7.48
CA GLY A 302 14.86 -7.94 -7.48
C GLY A 302 13.82 -8.10 -6.39
N THR A 303 12.62 -7.61 -6.65
CA THR A 303 11.51 -7.67 -5.71
C THR A 303 10.36 -8.50 -6.29
N ILE A 304 9.83 -9.39 -5.46
CA ILE A 304 8.60 -10.15 -5.70
C ILE A 304 7.49 -9.46 -4.91
N SER A 305 6.45 -9.03 -5.63
CA SER A 305 5.30 -8.32 -5.05
C SER A 305 4.09 -9.26 -5.01
N GLY A 306 4.27 -10.41 -4.38
CA GLY A 306 3.29 -11.48 -4.25
C GLY A 306 3.61 -12.71 -5.11
N ALA A 307 3.27 -13.87 -4.56
CA ALA A 307 3.44 -15.16 -5.19
C ALA A 307 2.27 -16.09 -4.84
N THR A 308 2.00 -17.08 -5.69
CA THR A 308 0.96 -18.08 -5.45
C THR A 308 1.39 -19.45 -5.97
N ALA A 309 1.14 -20.48 -5.16
CA ALA A 309 1.35 -21.86 -5.57
C ALA A 309 0.13 -22.37 -6.35
N ARG A 310 0.39 -23.02 -7.49
CA ARG A 310 -0.67 -23.58 -8.33
C ARG A 310 -0.90 -25.07 -8.03
N PRO A 311 -2.11 -25.61 -8.31
CA PRO A 311 -2.40 -27.03 -8.09
C PRO A 311 -1.48 -27.99 -8.87
N ASP A 312 -0.85 -27.56 -9.95
CA ASP A 312 0.12 -28.34 -10.73
C ASP A 312 1.55 -28.31 -10.15
N GLY A 313 1.74 -27.65 -9.00
CA GLY A 313 3.02 -27.51 -8.31
C GLY A 313 3.92 -26.40 -8.84
N THR A 314 3.50 -25.64 -9.85
CA THR A 314 4.22 -24.43 -10.26
C THR A 314 3.92 -23.27 -9.30
N VAL A 315 4.85 -22.33 -9.18
CA VAL A 315 4.64 -21.07 -8.45
C VAL A 315 4.63 -19.93 -9.46
N GLU A 316 3.60 -19.11 -9.39
CA GLU A 316 3.50 -17.86 -10.16
C GLU A 316 3.76 -16.67 -9.24
N PHE A 317 4.47 -15.66 -9.74
CA PHE A 317 4.86 -14.52 -8.95
C PHE A 317 4.98 -13.24 -9.80
N LEU A 318 4.67 -12.10 -9.19
CA LEU A 318 4.88 -10.78 -9.79
C LEU A 318 6.27 -10.29 -9.41
N TRP A 319 7.14 -10.17 -10.38
CA TRP A 319 8.53 -9.77 -10.20
C TRP A 319 8.82 -8.45 -10.92
N SER A 320 9.68 -7.62 -10.32
CA SER A 320 10.33 -6.48 -10.97
C SER A 320 11.70 -6.20 -10.35
N SER A 321 12.49 -5.35 -11.01
CA SER A 321 13.62 -4.67 -10.40
C SER A 321 13.53 -3.18 -10.69
N ALA A 322 14.34 -2.36 -10.05
CA ALA A 322 14.36 -0.91 -10.34
C ALA A 322 14.58 -0.62 -11.83
N ALA A 323 15.34 -1.48 -12.52
CA ALA A 323 15.65 -1.36 -13.94
C ALA A 323 14.59 -1.97 -14.86
N GLU A 324 13.83 -2.96 -14.41
CA GLU A 324 12.92 -3.75 -15.24
C GLU A 324 11.47 -3.69 -14.74
N ALA A 325 10.55 -3.41 -15.67
CA ALA A 325 9.12 -3.31 -15.38
C ALA A 325 8.51 -4.63 -14.87
N PRO A 326 7.40 -4.57 -14.09
CA PRO A 326 6.74 -5.74 -13.52
C PRO A 326 6.34 -6.77 -14.57
N GLN A 327 6.53 -8.05 -14.24
CA GLN A 327 6.15 -9.20 -15.05
C GLN A 327 5.60 -10.31 -14.15
N VAL A 328 4.49 -10.93 -14.55
CA VAL A 328 4.01 -12.16 -13.93
C VAL A 328 4.79 -13.34 -14.51
N ARG A 329 5.59 -13.96 -13.68
CA ARG A 329 6.48 -15.08 -14.04
C ARG A 329 6.07 -16.37 -13.32
N SER A 330 6.59 -17.48 -13.78
CA SER A 330 6.47 -18.78 -13.12
C SER A 330 7.87 -19.37 -12.86
N THR A 331 7.99 -20.20 -11.82
CA THR A 331 9.18 -21.00 -11.54
C THR A 331 9.56 -21.95 -12.68
N SER A 332 8.66 -22.19 -13.64
CA SER A 332 8.99 -22.87 -14.90
C SER A 332 9.77 -22.01 -15.90
N GLY A 333 10.08 -20.76 -15.57
CA GLY A 333 10.79 -19.79 -16.43
C GLY A 333 9.91 -19.09 -17.48
N ARG A 334 8.58 -19.32 -17.47
CA ARG A 334 7.65 -18.66 -18.40
C ARG A 334 7.15 -17.32 -17.86
N VAL A 335 6.91 -16.36 -18.77
CA VAL A 335 6.00 -15.24 -18.54
C VAL A 335 4.58 -15.77 -18.60
N VAL A 336 3.82 -15.61 -17.52
CA VAL A 336 2.47 -16.18 -17.36
C VAL A 336 1.44 -15.28 -17.99
N LEU A 337 1.56 -13.98 -17.74
CA LEU A 337 0.65 -12.96 -18.27
C LEU A 337 1.48 -11.79 -18.78
N ASP A 338 1.41 -11.54 -20.09
CA ASP A 338 2.08 -10.42 -20.77
C ASP A 338 1.00 -9.47 -21.30
N PRO A 339 0.86 -8.26 -20.73
CA PRO A 339 -0.18 -7.35 -21.18
C PRO A 339 0.09 -6.91 -22.62
N PRO A 340 -0.96 -6.77 -23.46
CA PRO A 340 -0.81 -6.34 -24.84
C PRO A 340 -0.43 -4.87 -24.93
N GLY A 341 0.33 -4.48 -25.94
CA GLY A 341 0.58 -3.08 -26.28
C GLY A 341 1.98 -2.59 -25.96
N LEU A 342 2.09 -1.35 -25.52
CA LEU A 342 3.37 -0.69 -25.23
C LEU A 342 4.07 -1.33 -24.04
N ARG A 343 5.31 -1.77 -24.21
CA ARG A 343 6.16 -2.18 -23.08
C ARG A 343 6.77 -0.97 -22.40
N ALA A 344 6.83 -0.99 -21.07
CA ALA A 344 7.49 0.07 -20.32
C ALA A 344 8.99 0.09 -20.64
N PRO A 345 9.57 1.24 -20.99
CA PRO A 345 11.02 1.37 -21.07
C PRO A 345 11.68 1.02 -19.73
N GLY A 346 12.82 0.38 -19.77
CA GLY A 346 13.65 0.14 -18.58
C GLY A 346 14.14 1.45 -17.94
N SER A 347 14.75 1.32 -16.77
CA SER A 347 15.39 2.42 -16.05
C SER A 347 16.79 1.98 -15.59
N VAL A 348 17.36 2.72 -14.65
CA VAL A 348 18.66 2.40 -14.06
C VAL A 348 18.51 1.44 -12.88
N PRO A 349 19.48 0.55 -12.63
CA PRO A 349 19.52 -0.22 -11.39
C PRO A 349 19.74 0.69 -10.18
N VAL A 350 19.49 0.17 -8.99
CA VAL A 350 19.79 0.86 -7.73
C VAL A 350 21.13 0.41 -7.17
N ASP A 351 21.81 1.33 -6.49
CA ASP A 351 22.92 1.04 -5.60
C ASP A 351 22.41 1.02 -4.15
N ASP A 352 22.79 0.00 -3.39
CA ASP A 352 22.55 -0.06 -1.95
C ASP A 352 23.59 0.76 -1.20
N ILE A 353 23.14 1.58 -0.27
CA ILE A 353 24.02 2.29 0.66
C ILE A 353 23.58 2.05 2.11
N TRP A 354 24.55 2.08 3.00
CA TRP A 354 24.34 1.97 4.43
C TRP A 354 25.07 3.10 5.13
N VAL A 355 24.32 3.93 5.85
CA VAL A 355 24.84 5.12 6.56
C VAL A 355 24.65 4.93 8.05
N ASP A 356 25.66 5.30 8.84
CA ASP A 356 25.51 5.33 10.29
C ASP A 356 24.63 6.52 10.70
N GLY A 357 23.47 6.19 11.26
CA GLY A 357 22.49 7.16 11.77
C GLY A 357 22.38 7.12 13.29
N PRO A 358 21.63 8.06 13.91
CA PRO A 358 21.47 8.13 15.35
C PRO A 358 20.83 6.89 16.00
N GLY A 359 19.98 6.18 15.26
CA GLY A 359 19.29 4.96 15.72
C GLY A 359 19.94 3.66 15.29
N GLY A 360 20.99 3.69 14.49
CA GLY A 360 21.63 2.53 13.89
C GLY A 360 22.00 2.75 12.43
N ARG A 361 22.28 1.68 11.71
CA ARG A 361 22.61 1.78 10.28
C ARG A 361 21.34 1.95 9.45
N VAL A 362 21.27 3.04 8.72
CA VAL A 362 20.17 3.38 7.80
C VAL A 362 20.47 2.83 6.41
N HIS A 363 19.57 2.03 5.86
CA HIS A 363 19.64 1.56 4.48
C HIS A 363 18.97 2.55 3.54
N ALA A 364 19.58 2.84 2.40
CA ALA A 364 18.92 3.58 1.34
C ALA A 364 19.29 3.05 -0.05
N LEU A 365 18.39 3.29 -1.01
CA LEU A 365 18.54 2.92 -2.41
C LEU A 365 18.81 4.18 -3.23
N VAL A 366 19.80 4.11 -4.11
CA VAL A 366 20.24 5.26 -4.91
C VAL A 366 20.09 4.96 -6.40
N HIS A 367 19.27 5.76 -7.09
CA HIS A 367 19.18 5.78 -8.55
C HIS A 367 20.05 6.93 -9.08
N LYS A 368 20.99 6.62 -9.97
CA LYS A 368 21.88 7.63 -10.56
C LYS A 368 21.60 7.83 -12.04
N PRO A 369 21.44 9.09 -12.51
CA PRO A 369 21.44 9.36 -13.95
C PRO A 369 22.82 9.10 -14.54
N ALA A 370 22.91 9.02 -15.88
CA ALA A 370 24.18 8.92 -16.56
C ALA A 370 25.04 10.18 -16.35
N GLY A 371 26.36 10.00 -16.22
CA GLY A 371 27.33 11.09 -16.04
C GLY A 371 27.99 11.08 -14.66
N GLU A 372 28.72 12.13 -14.39
CA GLU A 372 29.39 12.37 -13.10
C GLU A 372 28.66 13.46 -12.31
N GLY A 373 28.50 13.22 -10.98
CA GLY A 373 27.89 14.19 -10.06
C GLY A 373 28.77 15.43 -9.82
N PRO A 374 28.35 16.34 -8.91
CA PRO A 374 27.14 16.22 -8.11
C PRO A 374 25.86 16.50 -8.89
N PHE A 375 24.82 15.70 -8.61
CA PHE A 375 23.50 15.83 -9.26
C PHE A 375 22.51 16.64 -8.42
N PRO A 376 21.55 17.36 -9.04
CA PRO A 376 20.33 17.72 -8.33
C PRO A 376 19.70 16.41 -7.82
N THR A 377 19.29 16.37 -6.56
CA THR A 377 18.93 15.09 -5.92
C THR A 377 17.57 15.17 -5.25
N VAL A 378 16.69 14.23 -5.57
CA VAL A 378 15.41 14.04 -4.91
C VAL A 378 15.58 12.97 -3.81
N PHE A 379 15.29 13.36 -2.57
CA PHE A 379 15.07 12.44 -1.47
C PHE A 379 13.59 12.08 -1.50
N ASP A 380 13.30 10.91 -2.09
CA ASP A 380 11.95 10.38 -2.27
C ASP A 380 11.62 9.48 -1.08
N ILE A 381 10.79 10.00 -0.18
CA ILE A 381 10.51 9.42 1.13
C ILE A 381 9.19 8.66 1.07
N HIS A 382 9.25 7.35 1.40
CA HIS A 382 8.08 6.50 1.36
C HIS A 382 7.02 6.85 2.41
N GLY A 383 5.79 6.48 2.14
CA GLY A 383 4.66 6.57 3.07
C GLY A 383 4.59 5.37 4.03
N GLY A 384 3.48 5.26 4.72
CA GLY A 384 3.22 4.17 5.66
C GLY A 384 2.83 4.69 7.04
N PRO A 385 3.72 4.75 8.04
CA PRO A 385 5.20 4.61 8.06
C PRO A 385 5.71 3.18 7.92
N THR A 386 4.90 2.17 8.29
CA THR A 386 5.24 0.75 8.25
C THR A 386 5.23 0.19 6.82
N TRP A 387 6.20 0.63 6.06
CA TRP A 387 6.48 0.25 4.67
C TRP A 387 8.00 0.26 4.46
N HIS A 388 8.48 -0.09 3.28
CA HIS A 388 9.89 0.11 2.92
C HIS A 388 10.05 0.28 1.42
N ASP A 389 11.11 0.97 1.02
CA ASP A 389 11.56 1.05 -0.34
C ASP A 389 12.38 -0.18 -0.72
N SER A 390 12.09 -0.75 -1.90
CA SER A 390 12.73 -1.95 -2.40
C SER A 390 13.29 -1.78 -3.81
N ASP A 391 14.12 -2.75 -4.25
CA ASP A 391 14.59 -2.87 -5.62
C ASP A 391 13.44 -3.33 -6.53
N ALA A 392 12.43 -2.45 -6.66
CA ALA A 392 11.25 -2.64 -7.48
C ALA A 392 11.09 -1.51 -8.49
N PHE A 393 10.44 -1.80 -9.61
CA PHE A 393 10.18 -0.80 -10.64
C PHE A 393 9.23 0.28 -10.16
N ALA A 394 9.70 1.53 -10.19
CA ALA A 394 8.91 2.69 -9.84
C ALA A 394 9.02 3.76 -10.94
N ALA A 395 7.86 4.13 -11.54
CA ALA A 395 7.84 5.07 -12.66
C ALA A 395 8.20 6.51 -12.24
N GLY A 396 7.90 6.89 -10.98
CA GLY A 396 8.25 8.20 -10.40
C GLY A 396 9.77 8.42 -10.31
N PRO A 397 10.51 7.61 -9.53
CA PRO A 397 11.97 7.66 -9.49
C PRO A 397 12.62 7.58 -10.86
N ALA A 398 12.14 6.70 -11.75
CA ALA A 398 12.65 6.60 -13.12
C ALA A 398 12.44 7.88 -13.93
N ALA A 399 11.33 8.60 -13.72
CA ALA A 399 11.08 9.88 -14.38
C ALA A 399 12.03 10.98 -13.89
N TRP A 400 12.33 11.04 -12.59
CA TRP A 400 13.32 11.97 -12.06
C TRP A 400 14.70 11.72 -12.64
N VAL A 401 15.11 10.45 -12.76
CA VAL A 401 16.38 10.06 -13.41
C VAL A 401 16.42 10.50 -14.87
N ASP A 402 15.33 10.35 -15.64
CA ASP A 402 15.23 10.82 -17.03
C ASP A 402 15.38 12.35 -17.14
N HIS A 403 15.08 13.09 -16.07
CA HIS A 403 15.25 14.55 -16.00
C HIS A 403 16.59 14.97 -15.38
N GLY A 404 17.52 14.03 -15.18
CA GLY A 404 18.89 14.30 -14.73
C GLY A 404 19.04 14.44 -13.21
N PHE A 405 18.06 14.05 -12.42
CA PHE A 405 18.14 14.01 -10.96
C PHE A 405 18.65 12.64 -10.49
N ALA A 406 19.50 12.63 -9.47
CA ALA A 406 19.65 11.44 -8.65
C ALA A 406 18.42 11.28 -7.74
N VAL A 407 18.07 10.05 -7.39
CA VAL A 407 16.99 9.77 -6.43
C VAL A 407 17.53 8.92 -5.31
N VAL A 408 17.32 9.35 -4.08
CA VAL A 408 17.70 8.65 -2.84
C VAL A 408 16.43 8.27 -2.09
N ARG A 409 16.21 6.97 -1.89
CA ARG A 409 15.05 6.41 -1.21
C ARG A 409 15.50 5.82 0.13
N VAL A 410 15.01 6.37 1.24
CA VAL A 410 15.55 6.10 2.57
C VAL A 410 14.62 5.18 3.36
N ASN A 411 15.13 4.05 3.82
CA ASN A 411 14.45 3.16 4.76
C ASN A 411 14.75 3.60 6.20
N TYR A 412 14.10 4.68 6.63
CA TYR A 412 14.23 5.31 7.95
C TYR A 412 13.64 4.42 9.06
N ARG A 413 13.90 4.75 10.34
CA ARG A 413 13.23 4.10 11.49
C ARG A 413 11.72 4.21 11.34
N GLY A 414 11.01 3.09 11.48
CA GLY A 414 9.60 2.89 11.11
C GLY A 414 9.42 1.96 9.92
N SER A 415 10.44 1.84 9.04
CA SER A 415 10.38 0.94 7.88
C SER A 415 10.37 -0.52 8.29
N THR A 416 9.61 -1.34 7.53
CA THR A 416 9.58 -2.81 7.66
C THR A 416 10.79 -3.47 6.99
N GLY A 417 11.05 -4.75 7.29
CA GLY A 417 12.18 -5.51 6.71
C GLY A 417 13.52 -5.35 7.44
N TYR A 418 13.55 -4.57 8.53
CA TYR A 418 14.76 -4.30 9.34
C TYR A 418 14.60 -4.75 10.80
N GLY A 419 13.54 -5.51 11.09
CA GLY A 419 13.20 -6.03 12.39
C GLY A 419 12.32 -5.08 13.22
N ARG A 420 11.62 -5.68 14.22
CA ARG A 420 10.60 -5.01 15.03
C ARG A 420 11.13 -3.77 15.76
N ALA A 421 12.33 -3.84 16.33
CA ALA A 421 12.92 -2.68 17.02
C ALA A 421 13.11 -1.45 16.12
N TRP A 422 13.32 -1.65 14.81
CA TRP A 422 13.39 -0.59 13.83
C TRP A 422 11.99 -0.04 13.50
N THR A 423 11.01 -0.92 13.33
CA THR A 423 9.63 -0.54 13.01
C THR A 423 8.96 0.19 14.19
N ASP A 424 9.12 -0.30 15.43
CA ASP A 424 8.49 0.26 16.64
C ASP A 424 9.20 1.52 17.18
N ALA A 425 10.34 1.89 16.58
CA ALA A 425 11.14 3.04 17.06
C ALA A 425 10.38 4.38 17.03
N LEU A 426 9.29 4.48 16.24
CA LEU A 426 8.51 5.71 16.08
C LEU A 426 7.71 6.10 17.32
N LYS A 427 7.37 5.16 18.19
CA LYS A 427 6.48 5.40 19.33
C LYS A 427 6.92 6.63 20.13
N HIS A 428 6.00 7.60 20.27
CA HIS A 428 6.13 8.86 21.00
C HIS A 428 7.13 9.91 20.45
N ARG A 429 7.75 9.65 19.29
CA ARG A 429 8.68 10.56 18.62
C ARG A 429 8.47 10.66 17.10
N VAL A 430 7.22 10.57 16.72
CA VAL A 430 6.75 10.54 15.33
C VAL A 430 7.26 11.75 14.53
N GLY A 431 7.80 11.49 13.36
CA GLY A 431 8.33 12.49 12.41
C GLY A 431 9.75 12.96 12.71
N LEU A 432 10.12 13.03 13.98
CA LEU A 432 11.40 13.63 14.38
C LEU A 432 12.57 12.67 14.18
N ILE A 433 12.39 11.39 14.54
CA ILE A 433 13.49 10.42 14.42
C ILE A 433 13.71 9.96 12.99
N GLU A 434 12.66 9.92 12.18
CA GLU A 434 12.74 9.64 10.74
C GLU A 434 13.57 10.74 10.04
N LEU A 435 13.32 12.00 10.39
CA LEU A 435 14.07 13.14 9.86
C LEU A 435 15.54 13.15 10.30
N GLU A 436 15.87 12.60 11.49
CA GLU A 436 17.25 12.38 11.90
C GLU A 436 17.96 11.39 10.96
N ASP A 437 17.32 10.29 10.59
CA ASP A 437 17.86 9.28 9.68
C ASP A 437 17.98 9.82 8.24
N ILE A 438 16.96 10.54 7.76
CA ILE A 438 16.98 11.20 6.46
C ILE A 438 18.12 12.23 6.40
N ALA A 439 18.35 12.99 7.46
CA ALA A 439 19.45 13.96 7.53
C ALA A 439 20.83 13.30 7.48
N ALA A 440 20.99 12.13 8.12
CA ALA A 440 22.25 11.37 8.04
C ALA A 440 22.53 10.90 6.60
N VAL A 441 21.52 10.36 5.91
CA VAL A 441 21.66 9.94 4.51
C VAL A 441 21.87 11.14 3.57
N ARG A 442 21.20 12.27 3.82
CA ARG A 442 21.43 13.52 3.09
C ARG A 442 22.89 13.98 3.22
N GLN A 443 23.43 13.98 4.43
CA GLN A 443 24.82 14.38 4.66
C GLN A 443 25.79 13.44 3.90
N TRP A 444 25.55 12.14 3.97
CA TRP A 444 26.34 11.17 3.19
C TRP A 444 26.29 11.46 1.68
N ALA A 445 25.11 11.77 1.12
CA ALA A 445 24.94 12.04 -0.30
C ALA A 445 25.75 13.28 -0.76
N VAL A 446 25.82 14.31 0.08
CA VAL A 446 26.64 15.51 -0.17
C VAL A 446 28.13 15.19 -0.06
N ASP A 447 28.55 14.55 1.04
CA ASP A 447 29.96 14.25 1.31
C ASP A 447 30.58 13.27 0.30
N SER A 448 29.78 12.35 -0.22
CA SER A 448 30.20 11.42 -1.28
C SER A 448 30.32 12.06 -2.68
N GLY A 449 29.86 13.31 -2.85
CA GLY A 449 29.81 13.99 -4.14
C GLY A 449 28.67 13.53 -5.05
N LEU A 450 27.70 12.74 -4.54
CA LEU A 450 26.50 12.35 -5.28
C LEU A 450 25.57 13.55 -5.48
N ALA A 451 25.26 14.26 -4.39
CA ALA A 451 24.25 15.30 -4.35
C ALA A 451 24.85 16.71 -4.33
N ASP A 452 24.28 17.59 -5.13
CA ASP A 452 24.57 19.02 -5.08
C ASP A 452 23.86 19.65 -3.87
N PRO A 453 24.62 20.19 -2.89
CA PRO A 453 24.03 20.73 -1.66
C PRO A 453 23.07 21.91 -1.88
N GLU A 454 23.16 22.60 -3.02
CA GLU A 454 22.26 23.72 -3.33
C GLU A 454 20.99 23.28 -4.09
N ARG A 455 20.90 21.98 -4.48
CA ARG A 455 19.80 21.45 -5.28
C ARG A 455 19.22 20.16 -4.70
N LEU A 456 18.96 20.16 -3.38
CA LEU A 456 18.35 19.07 -2.65
C LEU A 456 16.84 19.23 -2.56
N VAL A 457 16.12 18.24 -3.01
CA VAL A 457 14.65 18.20 -3.00
C VAL A 457 14.22 17.17 -1.94
N LEU A 458 13.36 17.57 -1.00
CA LEU A 458 12.66 16.63 -0.14
C LEU A 458 11.28 16.36 -0.74
N ALA A 459 10.98 15.10 -1.02
CA ALA A 459 9.76 14.69 -1.69
C ALA A 459 9.16 13.44 -1.03
N GLY A 460 7.85 13.28 -1.11
CA GLY A 460 7.19 12.07 -0.65
C GLY A 460 5.67 12.17 -0.68
N GLY A 461 5.01 11.03 -0.53
CA GLY A 461 3.56 10.92 -0.47
C GLY A 461 3.08 10.38 0.88
N SER A 462 1.85 10.77 1.29
CA SER A 462 1.25 10.32 2.54
C SER A 462 2.17 10.63 3.74
N TRP A 463 2.61 9.64 4.48
CA TRP A 463 3.61 9.81 5.53
C TRP A 463 4.91 10.46 5.03
N GLY A 464 5.38 10.12 3.82
CA GLY A 464 6.52 10.78 3.19
C GLY A 464 6.25 12.27 2.88
N GLY A 465 5.02 12.60 2.50
CA GLY A 465 4.55 13.98 2.34
C GLY A 465 4.51 14.75 3.68
N TYR A 466 4.07 14.08 4.74
CA TYR A 466 4.14 14.56 6.11
C TYR A 466 5.59 14.89 6.52
N LEU A 467 6.51 13.93 6.33
CA LEU A 467 7.93 14.13 6.63
C LEU A 467 8.56 15.24 5.76
N THR A 468 8.07 15.40 4.53
CA THR A 468 8.48 16.52 3.67
C THR A 468 8.13 17.87 4.31
N LEU A 469 6.86 18.08 4.68
CA LEU A 469 6.43 19.34 5.27
C LEU A 469 7.08 19.60 6.64
N LEU A 470 7.20 18.56 7.47
CA LEU A 470 7.86 18.65 8.78
C LEU A 470 9.36 18.97 8.62
N GLY A 471 10.03 18.31 7.67
CA GLY A 471 11.45 18.51 7.37
C GLY A 471 11.75 19.93 6.86
N LEU A 472 10.89 20.51 6.03
CA LEU A 472 11.04 21.90 5.57
C LEU A 472 10.93 22.91 6.72
N GLY A 473 10.11 22.62 7.73
CA GLY A 473 9.93 23.50 8.89
C GLY A 473 11.02 23.34 9.95
N THR A 474 11.41 22.08 10.24
CA THR A 474 12.41 21.78 11.29
C THR A 474 13.85 21.89 10.81
N GLN A 475 14.10 21.78 9.49
CA GLN A 475 15.42 21.83 8.85
C GLN A 475 15.44 22.86 7.70
N PRO A 476 15.08 24.14 7.94
CA PRO A 476 14.78 25.10 6.88
C PRO A 476 15.94 25.46 5.94
N GLU A 477 17.19 25.19 6.36
CA GLU A 477 18.40 25.44 5.54
C GLU A 477 18.86 24.18 4.79
N ALA A 478 18.22 23.02 4.99
CA ALA A 478 18.69 21.76 4.48
C ALA A 478 18.19 21.45 3.05
N TRP A 479 17.10 22.09 2.64
CA TRP A 479 16.37 21.72 1.45
C TRP A 479 16.13 22.91 0.52
N ALA A 480 16.38 22.73 -0.75
CA ALA A 480 16.17 23.74 -1.78
C ALA A 480 14.68 23.89 -2.15
N LEU A 481 13.89 22.82 -2.07
CA LEU A 481 12.44 22.82 -2.23
C LEU A 481 11.81 21.55 -1.65
N GLY A 482 10.48 21.56 -1.47
CA GLY A 482 9.71 20.40 -1.03
C GLY A 482 8.55 20.07 -1.96
N LEU A 483 8.32 18.75 -2.17
CA LEU A 483 7.22 18.20 -2.96
C LEU A 483 6.42 17.24 -2.08
N ALA A 484 5.26 17.65 -1.60
CA ALA A 484 4.44 16.89 -0.68
C ALA A 484 3.14 16.43 -1.36
N ALA A 485 2.98 15.14 -1.56
CA ALA A 485 1.75 14.55 -2.08
C ALA A 485 0.89 14.01 -0.93
N VAL A 486 -0.38 14.38 -0.89
CA VAL A 486 -1.38 13.94 0.11
C VAL A 486 -0.84 13.89 1.54
N PRO A 487 -0.24 14.99 2.05
CA PRO A 487 0.46 15.00 3.32
C PRO A 487 -0.46 15.12 4.53
N VAL A 488 0.00 14.67 5.71
CA VAL A 488 -0.46 15.22 6.99
C VAL A 488 0.28 16.55 7.21
N ALA A 489 -0.44 17.65 7.29
CA ALA A 489 0.11 19.01 7.38
C ALA A 489 -0.25 19.75 8.68
N ASP A 490 -1.42 19.42 9.25
CA ASP A 490 -1.89 19.85 10.57
C ASP A 490 -2.41 18.61 11.31
N TYR A 491 -1.58 18.06 12.19
CA TYR A 491 -1.80 16.74 12.78
C TYR A 491 -3.05 16.69 13.67
N VAL A 492 -3.35 17.77 14.39
CA VAL A 492 -4.56 17.83 15.25
C VAL A 492 -5.84 17.83 14.40
N THR A 493 -5.86 18.64 13.33
CA THR A 493 -7.01 18.67 12.42
C THR A 493 -7.14 17.36 11.65
N ALA A 494 -6.02 16.74 11.23
CA ALA A 494 -6.01 15.44 10.56
C ALA A 494 -6.67 14.37 11.44
N TYR A 495 -6.21 14.23 12.68
CA TYR A 495 -6.77 13.27 13.65
C TYR A 495 -8.29 13.38 13.81
N HIS A 496 -8.85 14.58 13.83
CA HIS A 496 -10.30 14.74 13.99
C HIS A 496 -11.10 14.39 12.73
N ASP A 497 -10.51 14.51 11.56
CA ASP A 497 -11.21 14.38 10.27
C ASP A 497 -10.95 13.05 9.55
N GLU A 498 -9.87 12.32 9.88
CA GLU A 498 -9.49 11.08 9.23
C GLU A 498 -10.35 9.89 9.66
N MET A 499 -10.27 8.80 8.91
CA MET A 499 -10.95 7.54 9.21
C MET A 499 -10.47 6.91 10.52
N GLU A 500 -11.35 6.18 11.23
CA GLU A 500 -11.08 5.65 12.58
C GLU A 500 -9.83 4.74 12.65
N ALA A 501 -9.53 3.99 11.58
CA ALA A 501 -8.34 3.15 11.55
C ALA A 501 -7.03 3.94 11.70
N LEU A 502 -6.96 5.17 11.12
CA LEU A 502 -5.81 6.05 11.27
C LEU A 502 -5.79 6.74 12.64
N LYS A 503 -6.94 7.15 13.17
CA LYS A 503 -7.03 7.64 14.56
C LYS A 503 -6.50 6.62 15.56
N ALA A 504 -6.82 5.34 15.37
CA ALA A 504 -6.30 4.26 16.21
C ALA A 504 -4.77 4.11 16.11
N MET A 505 -4.23 4.19 14.88
CA MET A 505 -2.77 4.19 14.65
C MET A 505 -2.10 5.39 15.32
N ASP A 506 -2.66 6.58 15.18
CA ASP A 506 -2.13 7.81 15.77
C ASP A 506 -2.14 7.74 17.30
N ARG A 507 -3.23 7.23 17.91
CA ARG A 507 -3.26 7.01 19.37
C ARG A 507 -2.15 6.08 19.83
N THR A 508 -1.88 5.02 19.07
CA THR A 508 -0.78 4.08 19.36
C THR A 508 0.60 4.76 19.23
N LEU A 509 0.84 5.45 18.12
CA LEU A 509 2.13 6.07 17.83
C LEU A 509 2.43 7.25 18.74
N LEU A 510 1.45 8.10 19.04
CA LEU A 510 1.59 9.30 19.87
C LEU A 510 1.30 9.03 21.35
N GLY A 511 0.66 7.89 21.68
CA GLY A 511 0.38 7.42 23.04
C GLY A 511 -0.84 8.09 23.67
N GLY A 512 -1.83 8.48 22.88
CA GLY A 512 -3.10 9.05 23.30
C GLY A 512 -3.71 9.97 22.25
N THR A 513 -4.84 10.59 22.59
CA THR A 513 -5.54 11.57 21.74
C THR A 513 -4.87 12.95 21.80
N PRO A 514 -5.19 13.90 20.89
CA PRO A 514 -4.70 15.27 20.96
C PRO A 514 -5.02 15.98 22.28
N GLU A 515 -6.12 15.61 22.96
CA GLU A 515 -6.50 16.16 24.24
C GLU A 515 -5.70 15.57 25.42
N GLU A 516 -5.26 14.32 25.30
CA GLU A 516 -4.48 13.61 26.32
C GLU A 516 -3.00 13.90 26.25
N VAL A 517 -2.45 14.05 25.02
CA VAL A 517 -1.01 14.28 24.78
C VAL A 517 -0.77 15.43 23.79
N PRO A 518 -1.30 16.64 24.05
CA PRO A 518 -1.29 17.76 23.10
C PRO A 518 0.13 18.16 22.65
N GLU A 519 1.10 18.10 23.53
CA GLU A 519 2.49 18.46 23.22
C GLU A 519 3.14 17.50 22.21
N ARG A 520 2.72 16.23 22.14
CA ARG A 520 3.23 15.27 21.14
C ARG A 520 2.65 15.55 19.77
N PHE A 521 1.35 15.83 19.70
CA PHE A 521 0.70 16.27 18.45
C PHE A 521 1.29 17.58 17.95
N GLU A 522 1.51 18.56 18.82
CA GLU A 522 2.12 19.84 18.47
C GLU A 522 3.55 19.64 17.94
N ALA A 523 4.38 18.85 18.62
CA ALA A 523 5.76 18.58 18.22
C ALA A 523 5.86 17.82 16.89
N SER A 524 4.87 16.96 16.57
CA SER A 524 4.81 16.18 15.35
C SER A 524 4.08 16.90 14.21
N SER A 525 3.39 18.03 14.46
CA SER A 525 2.61 18.75 13.44
C SER A 525 3.47 19.66 12.57
N PRO A 526 3.49 19.49 11.23
CA PRO A 526 4.17 20.42 10.32
C PRO A 526 3.69 21.87 10.46
N LEU A 527 2.41 22.09 10.77
CA LEU A 527 1.82 23.42 10.97
C LEU A 527 2.53 24.19 12.09
N THR A 528 3.04 23.52 13.11
CA THR A 528 3.82 24.14 14.21
C THR A 528 5.05 24.87 13.69
N TYR A 529 5.68 24.33 12.66
CA TYR A 529 6.96 24.83 12.13
C TYR A 529 6.82 25.61 10.82
N VAL A 530 5.60 25.81 10.32
CA VAL A 530 5.36 26.44 9.01
C VAL A 530 5.97 27.86 8.91
N ASP A 531 6.11 28.56 10.03
CA ASP A 531 6.71 29.90 10.06
C ASP A 531 8.24 29.90 9.83
N ALA A 532 8.91 28.76 9.97
CA ALA A 532 10.32 28.58 9.69
C ALA A 532 10.60 28.15 8.23
N VAL A 533 9.60 27.68 7.48
CA VAL A 533 9.76 27.21 6.11
C VAL A 533 10.29 28.33 5.19
N ARG A 534 11.38 28.06 4.46
CA ARG A 534 12.03 28.97 3.52
C ARG A 534 11.98 28.49 2.08
N ALA A 535 12.09 27.19 1.92
CA ALA A 535 12.05 26.55 0.59
C ALA A 535 10.68 26.72 -0.07
N PRO A 536 10.62 26.84 -1.40
CA PRO A 536 9.37 26.70 -2.16
C PRO A 536 8.70 25.35 -1.88
N VAL A 537 7.37 25.33 -1.78
CA VAL A 537 6.59 24.13 -1.46
C VAL A 537 5.57 23.85 -2.56
N TYR A 538 5.57 22.63 -3.07
CA TYR A 538 4.50 22.11 -3.91
C TYR A 538 3.69 21.08 -3.13
N ILE A 539 2.37 21.20 -3.16
CA ILE A 539 1.47 20.25 -2.49
C ILE A 539 0.47 19.72 -3.52
N SER A 540 0.33 18.40 -3.63
CA SER A 540 -0.79 17.78 -4.33
C SER A 540 -1.72 17.09 -3.33
N ALA A 541 -3.05 17.20 -3.54
CA ALA A 541 -4.05 16.70 -2.59
C ALA A 541 -5.28 16.14 -3.32
N GLY A 542 -5.76 14.98 -2.91
CA GLY A 542 -7.06 14.45 -3.28
C GLY A 542 -8.16 15.14 -2.47
N VAL A 543 -9.23 15.58 -3.14
CA VAL A 543 -10.32 16.29 -2.44
C VAL A 543 -11.23 15.34 -1.67
N ASN A 544 -11.21 14.04 -2.03
CA ASN A 544 -12.01 12.98 -1.41
C ASN A 544 -11.16 12.05 -0.51
N ASP A 545 -9.97 12.48 -0.10
CA ASP A 545 -9.01 11.67 0.65
C ASP A 545 -9.50 11.45 2.11
N PRO A 546 -9.85 10.20 2.52
CA PRO A 546 -10.28 9.92 3.88
C PRO A 546 -9.11 9.69 4.85
N ARG A 547 -7.88 9.51 4.31
CA ARG A 547 -6.67 9.25 5.09
C ARG A 547 -5.96 10.54 5.48
N CYS A 548 -5.88 11.50 4.54
CA CYS A 548 -5.29 12.82 4.75
C CYS A 548 -6.29 13.90 4.30
N PRO A 549 -7.37 14.14 5.08
CA PRO A 549 -8.49 15.00 4.69
C PRO A 549 -8.05 16.41 4.34
N ILE A 550 -8.66 17.02 3.34
CA ILE A 550 -8.20 18.25 2.70
C ILE A 550 -8.12 19.46 3.66
N ARG A 551 -8.98 19.53 4.70
CA ARG A 551 -9.06 20.68 5.62
C ARG A 551 -7.73 20.96 6.33
N GLN A 552 -7.03 19.95 6.77
CA GLN A 552 -5.74 20.08 7.46
C GLN A 552 -4.63 20.60 6.51
N ILE A 553 -4.70 20.25 5.22
CA ILE A 553 -3.81 20.79 4.19
C ILE A 553 -4.12 22.26 3.95
N ASP A 554 -5.41 22.64 3.88
CA ASP A 554 -5.84 24.03 3.70
C ASP A 554 -5.36 24.93 4.83
N ASN A 555 -5.37 24.46 6.10
CA ASN A 555 -4.82 25.19 7.24
C ASN A 555 -3.34 25.55 7.05
N TYR A 556 -2.54 24.60 6.58
CA TYR A 556 -1.12 24.78 6.32
C TYR A 556 -0.88 25.75 5.13
N VAL A 557 -1.61 25.59 4.05
CA VAL A 557 -1.54 26.44 2.85
C VAL A 557 -1.92 27.88 3.18
N GLU A 558 -2.98 28.09 3.94
CA GLU A 558 -3.36 29.44 4.39
C GLU A 558 -2.23 30.12 5.20
N ARG A 559 -1.51 29.36 6.03
CA ARG A 559 -0.40 29.90 6.81
C ARG A 559 0.77 30.28 5.92
N LEU A 560 1.12 29.44 4.92
CA LEU A 560 2.13 29.78 3.91
C LEU A 560 1.75 31.06 3.14
N ALA A 561 0.48 31.16 2.69
CA ALA A 561 -0.04 32.30 1.95
C ALA A 561 0.04 33.60 2.76
N ARG A 562 -0.34 33.58 4.04
CA ARG A 562 -0.27 34.76 4.94
C ARG A 562 1.16 35.28 5.10
N ARG A 563 2.17 34.39 5.01
CA ARG A 563 3.60 34.75 5.06
C ARG A 563 4.14 35.21 3.71
N GLY A 564 3.42 35.00 2.62
CA GLY A 564 3.92 35.20 1.27
C GLY A 564 5.02 34.19 0.89
N ALA A 565 5.08 33.02 1.53
CA ALA A 565 6.03 31.96 1.20
C ALA A 565 5.71 31.39 -0.20
N PRO A 566 6.71 31.11 -1.06
CA PRO A 566 6.47 30.54 -2.37
C PRO A 566 5.84 29.14 -2.26
N HIS A 567 4.64 28.97 -2.79
CA HIS A 567 3.97 27.68 -2.81
C HIS A 567 3.03 27.53 -4.00
N GLU A 568 2.81 26.28 -4.41
CA GLU A 568 1.78 25.89 -5.39
C GLU A 568 1.00 24.71 -4.84
N VAL A 569 -0.31 24.69 -5.08
CA VAL A 569 -1.19 23.60 -4.62
C VAL A 569 -1.97 23.07 -5.80
N TYR A 570 -1.93 21.77 -6.00
CA TYR A 570 -2.73 21.07 -6.98
C TYR A 570 -3.75 20.17 -6.27
N ARG A 571 -5.05 20.41 -6.53
CA ARG A 571 -6.14 19.58 -6.01
C ARG A 571 -6.74 18.77 -7.15
N TYR A 572 -6.91 17.46 -6.94
CA TYR A 572 -7.49 16.56 -7.94
C TYR A 572 -8.71 15.84 -7.35
N ASP A 573 -9.64 15.47 -8.25
CA ASP A 573 -10.91 14.83 -7.90
C ASP A 573 -10.73 13.31 -7.79
N ALA A 574 -10.13 12.88 -6.71
CA ALA A 574 -9.97 11.48 -6.29
C ALA A 574 -9.61 11.42 -4.80
N GLY A 575 -9.44 10.22 -4.25
CA GLY A 575 -9.04 9.96 -2.87
C GLY A 575 -7.53 10.10 -2.62
N HIS A 576 -6.96 9.20 -1.80
CA HIS A 576 -5.56 9.21 -1.38
C HIS A 576 -4.54 9.03 -2.52
N GLY A 577 -5.00 8.62 -3.69
CA GLY A 577 -4.23 8.52 -4.92
C GLY A 577 -5.16 8.42 -6.12
N SER A 578 -4.64 8.63 -7.33
CA SER A 578 -5.42 8.43 -8.55
C SER A 578 -5.08 7.12 -9.23
N LEU A 579 -6.09 6.36 -9.62
CA LEU A 579 -5.95 5.17 -10.46
C LEU A 579 -6.00 5.51 -11.96
N VAL A 580 -6.22 6.78 -12.33
CA VAL A 580 -6.23 7.26 -13.71
C VAL A 580 -4.82 7.60 -14.14
N VAL A 581 -4.32 6.94 -15.18
CA VAL A 581 -2.93 7.06 -15.68
C VAL A 581 -2.58 8.48 -16.07
N GLU A 582 -3.47 9.17 -16.80
CA GLU A 582 -3.23 10.55 -17.26
C GLU A 582 -3.18 11.54 -16.09
N GLU A 583 -3.95 11.31 -15.02
CA GLU A 583 -3.90 12.12 -13.82
C GLU A 583 -2.55 11.95 -13.09
N ARG A 584 -2.07 10.71 -12.96
CA ARG A 584 -0.74 10.42 -12.36
C ARG A 584 0.41 11.07 -13.16
N ILE A 585 0.33 11.01 -14.50
CA ILE A 585 1.30 11.68 -15.37
C ILE A 585 1.26 13.19 -15.16
N LYS A 586 0.06 13.77 -15.06
CA LYS A 586 -0.12 15.20 -14.84
C LYS A 586 0.46 15.64 -13.49
N GLN A 587 0.19 14.91 -12.42
CA GLN A 587 0.73 15.18 -11.08
C GLN A 587 2.25 15.23 -11.12
N LEU A 588 2.91 14.16 -11.59
CA LEU A 588 4.36 14.13 -11.66
C LEU A 588 4.96 15.18 -12.61
N ARG A 589 4.29 15.50 -13.72
CA ARG A 589 4.72 16.57 -14.60
C ARG A 589 4.74 17.93 -13.90
N LEU A 590 3.70 18.23 -13.11
CA LEU A 590 3.63 19.48 -12.35
C LEU A 590 4.73 19.57 -11.29
N GLU A 591 5.04 18.46 -10.62
CA GLU A 591 6.15 18.36 -9.66
C GLU A 591 7.50 18.61 -10.33
N ILE A 592 7.77 17.93 -11.46
CA ILE A 592 9.03 18.10 -12.21
C ILE A 592 9.16 19.53 -12.73
N GLU A 593 8.09 20.12 -13.30
CA GLU A 593 8.08 21.49 -13.78
C GLU A 593 8.32 22.50 -12.64
N PHE A 594 7.71 22.27 -11.47
CA PHE A 594 7.93 23.09 -10.29
C PHE A 594 9.39 23.01 -9.84
N ALA A 595 9.97 21.82 -9.73
CA ALA A 595 11.35 21.63 -9.33
C ALA A 595 12.33 22.30 -10.33
N GLN A 596 12.13 22.11 -11.62
CA GLN A 596 12.98 22.71 -12.66
C GLN A 596 12.92 24.24 -12.65
N ARG A 597 11.75 24.85 -12.41
CA ARG A 597 11.62 26.31 -12.30
C ARG A 597 12.40 26.87 -11.12
N HIS A 598 12.35 26.23 -9.98
CA HIS A 598 12.96 26.73 -8.74
C HIS A 598 14.46 26.41 -8.64
N LEU A 599 14.93 25.33 -9.27
CA LEU A 599 16.34 24.95 -9.28
C LEU A 599 17.13 25.53 -10.49
N GLY A 600 16.48 26.38 -11.31
CA GLY A 600 17.15 27.10 -12.41
C GLY A 600 17.44 26.26 -13.65
N GLN A 601 16.79 25.12 -13.84
CA GLN A 601 16.99 24.25 -15.02
C GLN A 601 16.09 24.58 -16.20
N LEU A 602 14.98 25.28 -15.99
CA LEU A 602 14.12 25.82 -17.04
C LEU A 602 13.82 27.31 -16.79
N PRO A 603 13.70 28.12 -17.85
CA PRO A 603 13.20 29.49 -17.70
C PRO A 603 11.77 29.45 -17.15
N ASP A 604 11.47 30.21 -16.11
CA ASP A 604 10.10 30.37 -15.60
C ASP A 604 9.20 30.93 -16.72
N PRO A 605 8.22 30.17 -17.23
CA PRO A 605 7.36 30.65 -18.33
C PRO A 605 6.49 31.87 -17.94
N ARG A 606 6.46 32.22 -16.65
CA ARG A 606 5.67 33.34 -16.10
C ARG A 606 6.49 34.62 -15.84
N GLY A 607 7.82 34.58 -16.08
CA GLY A 607 8.74 35.67 -15.79
C GLY A 607 8.94 35.94 -14.28
N PRO A 608 9.78 36.91 -13.90
CA PRO A 608 9.96 37.26 -12.49
C PRO A 608 8.62 37.74 -11.91
N ARG A 609 8.08 37.00 -10.95
CA ARG A 609 6.80 37.32 -10.32
C ARG A 609 6.91 38.50 -9.38
N ASP A 610 5.99 39.43 -9.54
CA ASP A 610 5.58 40.33 -8.47
C ASP A 610 5.02 39.45 -7.33
N SER A 611 5.52 39.61 -6.11
CA SER A 611 5.33 38.77 -4.94
C SER A 611 3.88 38.67 -4.37
N ARG A 612 2.86 38.79 -5.22
CA ARG A 612 1.45 38.93 -4.81
C ARG A 612 0.47 37.88 -5.35
N ASP A 613 0.91 36.93 -6.17
CA ASP A 613 -0.03 36.00 -6.82
C ASP A 613 0.22 34.55 -6.36
N SER A 614 -0.36 34.20 -5.23
CA SER A 614 -0.64 32.81 -4.88
C SER A 614 -1.90 32.36 -5.63
N ARG A 615 -1.80 31.55 -6.66
CA ARG A 615 -2.97 30.99 -7.36
C ARG A 615 -3.14 29.52 -7.02
N ASP A 616 -4.30 29.22 -6.45
CA ASP A 616 -4.81 27.86 -6.41
C ASP A 616 -5.07 27.36 -7.83
N LEU A 617 -4.37 26.33 -8.27
CA LEU A 617 -4.69 25.62 -9.50
C LEU A 617 -5.85 24.66 -9.19
N GLN A 618 -7.08 25.16 -9.28
CA GLN A 618 -8.27 24.30 -9.18
C GLN A 618 -8.46 23.51 -10.47
N ALA A 619 -8.72 22.23 -10.37
CA ALA A 619 -9.33 21.47 -11.46
C ALA A 619 -10.70 22.11 -11.76
N GLN A 620 -10.94 22.57 -12.98
CA GLN A 620 -12.27 23.03 -13.35
C GLN A 620 -13.24 21.86 -13.36
N PRO A 621 -14.37 21.91 -12.66
CA PRO A 621 -15.40 20.90 -12.78
C PRO A 621 -15.90 20.85 -14.23
N GLY A 622 -15.96 19.67 -14.81
CA GLY A 622 -16.50 19.44 -16.14
C GLY A 622 -17.91 20.01 -16.25
N SER A 623 -18.17 20.82 -17.25
CA SER A 623 -19.49 21.35 -17.54
C SER A 623 -20.50 20.20 -17.73
N PRO A 624 -21.67 20.24 -17.10
CA PRO A 624 -22.69 19.22 -17.33
C PRO A 624 -23.20 19.36 -18.78
N THR A 625 -22.94 18.39 -19.59
CA THR A 625 -23.67 18.20 -20.85
C THR A 625 -25.08 17.74 -20.53
N ARG A 626 -26.04 18.51 -21.03
CA ARG A 626 -27.47 18.22 -21.02
C ARG A 626 -27.79 16.89 -21.75
#